data_030b03ab831d10dae7c6e543747944af
#
_entry.id   030b03ab831d10dae7c6e543747944af
#
_cell.length_a   1.000
_cell.length_b   1.000
_cell.length_c   1.000
_cell.angle_alpha   90.00
_cell.angle_beta   90.00
_cell.angle_gamma   90.00
#
_symmetry.space_group_name_H-M   'P 1'
#
loop_
_entity.id
_entity.type
_entity.pdbx_description
1 polymer ?
#
loop_
_entity_poly.entity_id
_entity_poly.type
_entity_poly.pdbx_seq_one_letter_code
_entity_poly.pdbx_strand_id
1 'polypeptide(L)'
;MANRFLKTLASAFVVKNENNDTVDAQSTQGGQAAVPSSPNPQTVNNTTVTQQQPITVADSQPNAPQLNTQLLDKLCERLEAENLQGPDYMELKTSVMDPNMMKIIPDEKQRLMASYCSLKVNSKDLTKQRILDSIDHYISILNKWQEEAIAVLNTERGKVSDKKQEIDKLREQMVVIQNKIDELNKDVLATESKCNQNEADMKTSVGFLVNKLTDDKNKISTILTD
;
A
#
# COMPACT_ATOMS: atom_id res chain seq x y z
N MET A 1 -21.17 -30.69 13.64
CA MET A 1 -20.08 -31.68 13.45
C MET A 1 -19.23 -31.42 12.21
N ALA A 2 -19.72 -30.75 11.19
CA ALA A 2 -19.01 -30.41 9.96
C ALA A 2 -17.76 -29.54 10.16
N ASN A 3 -17.77 -28.66 11.17
CA ASN A 3 -16.68 -27.72 11.45
C ASN A 3 -15.29 -28.35 11.75
N ARG A 4 -15.24 -29.63 12.10
CA ARG A 4 -13.97 -30.37 12.30
C ARG A 4 -13.34 -30.85 10.99
N PHE A 5 -14.17 -31.20 10.01
CA PHE A 5 -13.70 -31.79 8.77
C PHE A 5 -12.93 -30.81 7.90
N LEU A 6 -13.48 -29.62 7.69
CA LEU A 6 -12.85 -28.61 6.83
C LEU A 6 -11.60 -28.03 7.47
N LYS A 7 -11.53 -27.93 8.81
CA LYS A 7 -10.30 -27.64 9.53
C LYS A 7 -9.23 -28.72 9.33
N THR A 8 -9.64 -29.99 9.25
CA THR A 8 -8.72 -31.10 8.99
C THR A 8 -8.27 -31.12 7.53
N LEU A 9 -9.14 -30.76 6.60
CA LEU A 9 -8.81 -30.63 5.18
C LEU A 9 -7.84 -29.46 4.96
N ALA A 10 -8.08 -28.31 5.59
CA ALA A 10 -7.19 -27.16 5.59
C ALA A 10 -5.80 -27.50 6.17
N SER A 11 -5.75 -28.28 7.26
CA SER A 11 -4.48 -28.71 7.86
C SER A 11 -3.72 -29.76 7.04
N ALA A 12 -4.40 -30.56 6.23
CA ALA A 12 -3.78 -31.56 5.34
C ALA A 12 -3.09 -30.92 4.13
N PHE A 13 -3.51 -29.71 3.72
CA PHE A 13 -2.86 -28.94 2.64
C PHE A 13 -1.75 -27.99 3.12
N VAL A 14 -1.63 -27.74 4.43
CA VAL A 14 -0.49 -27.06 5.01
C VAL A 14 0.63 -28.09 5.14
N VAL A 15 1.37 -28.34 4.08
CA VAL A 15 2.70 -28.95 4.18
C VAL A 15 3.52 -28.01 5.04
N LYS A 16 3.76 -28.41 6.29
CA LYS A 16 4.71 -27.77 7.18
C LYS A 16 6.07 -27.72 6.46
N ASN A 17 6.43 -26.57 5.94
CA ASN A 17 7.81 -26.31 5.62
C ASN A 17 8.54 -26.07 6.95
N GLU A 18 8.87 -27.17 7.63
CA GLU A 18 9.81 -27.16 8.75
C GLU A 18 11.23 -27.06 8.18
N ASN A 19 11.64 -25.88 7.80
CA ASN A 19 13.05 -25.49 7.67
C ASN A 19 13.13 -23.98 7.62
N ASN A 20 13.20 -23.36 8.80
CA ASN A 20 14.10 -22.23 9.04
C ASN A 20 14.23 -22.02 10.53
N ASP A 21 15.33 -22.58 11.01
CA ASP A 21 15.85 -22.38 12.35
C ASP A 21 16.24 -20.92 12.59
N THR A 22 15.82 -20.46 13.74
CA THR A 22 16.53 -19.63 14.73
C THR A 22 17.71 -18.80 14.26
N VAL A 23 17.57 -17.48 14.36
CA VAL A 23 18.69 -16.62 14.76
C VAL A 23 18.24 -15.75 15.93
N ASP A 24 18.87 -15.99 17.05
CA ASP A 24 18.78 -15.26 18.31
C ASP A 24 19.04 -13.78 18.14
N ALA A 25 18.14 -12.96 18.65
CA ALA A 25 18.40 -11.55 18.90
C ALA A 25 18.87 -11.38 20.34
N GLN A 26 20.14 -11.19 20.50
CA GLN A 26 20.76 -10.81 21.78
C GLN A 26 20.73 -9.30 21.97
N SER A 27 20.06 -8.90 23.04
CA SER A 27 20.00 -7.55 23.59
C SER A 27 21.37 -7.08 24.10
N THR A 28 21.69 -5.79 23.88
CA THR A 28 22.57 -5.05 24.79
C THR A 28 22.03 -3.64 25.05
N GLN A 29 21.82 -3.40 26.31
CA GLN A 29 21.54 -2.15 27.02
C GLN A 29 22.78 -1.26 27.10
N GLY A 30 22.56 0.02 27.32
CA GLY A 30 23.44 0.98 27.99
C GLY A 30 23.64 2.24 27.14
N GLY A 31 23.36 3.46 27.53
CA GLY A 31 23.29 4.11 28.79
C GLY A 31 23.66 5.57 28.62
N GLN A 32 22.78 6.46 29.09
CA GLN A 32 23.02 7.75 29.76
C GLN A 32 23.75 8.92 29.06
N ALA A 33 23.00 9.99 28.82
CA ALA A 33 23.01 11.31 29.52
C ALA A 33 24.01 12.38 29.06
N ALA A 34 23.53 13.55 28.67
CA ALA A 34 23.60 14.86 29.34
C ALA A 34 23.40 16.04 28.37
N VAL A 35 22.52 16.94 28.73
CA VAL A 35 22.22 18.29 28.24
C VAL A 35 23.16 19.27 29.01
N PRO A 36 23.32 20.60 28.76
CA PRO A 36 22.82 21.53 27.74
C PRO A 36 23.86 22.56 27.24
N SER A 37 23.53 23.36 26.24
CA SER A 37 23.71 24.85 26.24
C SER A 37 23.46 25.46 24.87
N SER A 38 22.53 26.39 24.85
CA SER A 38 22.29 27.44 23.82
C SER A 38 23.26 28.63 24.08
N PRO A 39 23.45 29.68 23.25
CA PRO A 39 22.51 30.31 22.31
C PRO A 39 23.10 30.81 20.95
N ASN A 40 22.19 30.99 20.01
CA ASN A 40 22.01 31.89 18.85
C ASN A 40 23.08 33.00 18.58
N PRO A 41 23.28 33.58 17.34
CA PRO A 41 22.21 34.00 16.42
C PRO A 41 22.44 33.81 14.90
N GLN A 42 21.31 33.77 14.18
CA GLN A 42 21.04 34.27 12.82
C GLN A 42 22.09 34.10 11.71
N THR A 43 21.75 33.36 10.68
CA THR A 43 21.94 33.78 9.29
C THR A 43 20.86 33.10 8.41
N VAL A 44 20.23 33.97 7.64
CA VAL A 44 19.17 33.73 6.67
C VAL A 44 19.74 32.94 5.49
N ASN A 45 18.87 32.14 4.85
CA ASN A 45 18.99 31.57 3.53
C ASN A 45 19.53 30.13 3.44
N ASN A 46 18.64 29.22 3.23
CA ASN A 46 18.52 28.53 1.94
C ASN A 46 17.31 27.62 1.99
N THR A 47 16.33 27.90 1.17
CA THR A 47 15.26 26.97 0.81
C THR A 47 15.91 25.74 0.19
N THR A 48 16.23 24.78 1.03
CA THR A 48 16.63 23.45 0.57
C THR A 48 15.39 22.80 -0.01
N VAL A 49 15.31 22.79 -1.32
CA VAL A 49 14.43 21.88 -2.05
C VAL A 49 14.75 20.48 -1.54
N THR A 50 13.88 19.97 -0.71
CA THR A 50 13.94 18.58 -0.27
C THR A 50 13.76 17.74 -1.54
N GLN A 51 14.85 17.25 -2.08
CA GLN A 51 14.82 16.15 -3.05
C GLN A 51 14.07 15.02 -2.37
N GLN A 52 12.86 14.79 -2.81
CA GLN A 52 12.14 13.56 -2.51
C GLN A 52 13.01 12.42 -3.03
N GLN A 53 13.60 11.69 -2.11
CA GLN A 53 14.23 10.41 -2.42
C GLN A 53 13.20 9.56 -3.19
N PRO A 54 13.59 8.92 -4.29
CA PRO A 54 12.72 7.97 -4.95
C PRO A 54 12.35 6.91 -3.91
N ILE A 55 11.06 6.75 -3.69
CA ILE A 55 10.52 5.62 -2.93
C ILE A 55 10.97 4.39 -3.72
N THR A 56 12.04 3.76 -3.29
CA THR A 56 12.41 2.44 -3.75
C THR A 56 11.27 1.52 -3.31
N VAL A 57 10.37 1.24 -4.23
CA VAL A 57 9.45 0.12 -4.10
C VAL A 57 10.36 -1.10 -3.99
N ALA A 58 10.49 -1.63 -2.79
CA ALA A 58 11.18 -2.88 -2.56
C ALA A 58 10.56 -3.89 -3.52
N ASP A 59 11.39 -4.36 -4.44
CA ASP A 59 11.03 -5.39 -5.41
C ASP A 59 10.74 -6.65 -4.61
N SER A 60 9.46 -6.81 -4.23
CA SER A 60 8.98 -7.99 -3.55
C SER A 60 9.05 -9.10 -4.58
N GLN A 61 10.13 -9.88 -4.54
CA GLN A 61 10.18 -11.15 -5.24
C GLN A 61 8.85 -11.88 -5.02
N PRO A 62 8.22 -12.43 -6.06
CA PRO A 62 7.00 -13.21 -5.88
C PRO A 62 7.36 -14.43 -5.04
N ASN A 63 7.07 -14.36 -3.75
CA ASN A 63 7.09 -15.53 -2.88
C ASN A 63 6.23 -16.60 -3.53
N ALA A 64 6.74 -17.84 -3.56
CA ALA A 64 5.94 -18.99 -3.99
C ALA A 64 4.55 -18.89 -3.34
N PRO A 65 3.45 -19.20 -4.08
CA PRO A 65 2.10 -18.99 -3.58
C PRO A 65 1.92 -19.79 -2.28
N GLN A 66 1.97 -19.07 -1.17
CA GLN A 66 1.67 -19.65 0.14
C GLN A 66 0.16 -19.75 0.29
N LEU A 67 -0.32 -20.90 0.74
CA LEU A 67 -1.72 -21.11 1.00
C LEU A 67 -2.20 -20.17 2.10
N ASN A 68 -3.14 -19.28 1.77
CA ASN A 68 -3.74 -18.39 2.76
C ASN A 68 -4.77 -19.16 3.59
N THR A 69 -4.37 -19.56 4.80
CA THR A 69 -5.20 -20.36 5.70
C THR A 69 -6.49 -19.64 6.09
N GLN A 70 -6.47 -18.34 6.31
CA GLN A 70 -7.68 -17.56 6.63
C GLN A 70 -8.68 -17.52 5.48
N LEU A 71 -8.20 -17.43 4.25
CA LEU A 71 -9.06 -17.52 3.07
C LEU A 71 -9.64 -18.92 2.93
N LEU A 72 -8.81 -19.94 3.16
CA LEU A 72 -9.25 -21.33 3.12
C LEU A 72 -10.34 -21.61 4.16
N ASP A 73 -10.16 -21.15 5.40
CA ASP A 73 -11.17 -21.29 6.46
C ASP A 73 -12.51 -20.66 6.06
N LYS A 74 -12.48 -19.45 5.50
CA LYS A 74 -13.69 -18.76 5.01
C LYS A 74 -14.37 -19.50 3.86
N LEU A 75 -13.59 -20.06 2.92
CA LEU A 75 -14.14 -20.86 1.84
C LEU A 75 -14.79 -22.16 2.38
N CYS A 76 -14.16 -22.78 3.36
CA CYS A 76 -14.71 -23.95 4.04
C CYS A 76 -16.02 -23.63 4.76
N GLU A 77 -16.09 -22.53 5.52
CA GLU A 77 -17.34 -22.09 6.18
C GLU A 77 -18.47 -21.82 5.17
N ARG A 78 -18.14 -21.23 4.03
CA ARG A 78 -19.13 -21.01 2.96
C ARG A 78 -19.59 -22.31 2.33
N LEU A 79 -18.68 -23.25 2.06
CA LEU A 79 -19.07 -24.59 1.55
C LEU A 79 -19.97 -25.36 2.53
N GLU A 80 -19.71 -25.22 3.84
CA GLU A 80 -20.59 -25.81 4.86
C GLU A 80 -22.00 -25.20 4.83
N ALA A 81 -22.11 -23.90 4.56
CA ALA A 81 -23.40 -23.21 4.44
C ALA A 81 -24.18 -23.65 3.19
N GLU A 82 -23.50 -24.10 2.14
CA GLU A 82 -24.08 -24.61 0.89
C GLU A 82 -24.19 -26.16 0.88
N ASN A 83 -24.04 -26.78 2.06
CA ASN A 83 -24.10 -28.26 2.19
C ASN A 83 -25.45 -28.83 1.69
N LEU A 84 -25.38 -29.88 0.88
CA LEU A 84 -26.56 -30.50 0.34
C LEU A 84 -27.30 -31.27 1.42
N GLN A 85 -28.62 -31.39 1.26
CA GLN A 85 -29.43 -32.14 2.21
C GLN A 85 -29.21 -33.65 2.06
N GLY A 86 -28.88 -34.30 3.18
CA GLY A 86 -28.67 -35.76 3.28
C GLY A 86 -27.23 -36.18 2.99
N PRO A 87 -26.92 -37.47 3.11
CA PRO A 87 -25.54 -37.95 2.92
C PRO A 87 -25.03 -37.72 1.51
N ASP A 88 -23.88 -37.05 1.45
CA ASP A 88 -23.18 -36.73 0.21
C ASP A 88 -21.64 -36.83 0.40
N TYR A 89 -20.87 -36.14 -0.41
CA TYR A 89 -19.42 -36.14 -0.32
C TYR A 89 -18.89 -35.58 1.03
N MET A 90 -19.55 -34.60 1.63
CA MET A 90 -19.06 -33.97 2.88
C MET A 90 -19.18 -34.95 4.05
N GLU A 91 -20.30 -35.66 4.18
CA GLU A 91 -20.48 -36.70 5.21
C GLU A 91 -19.57 -37.90 4.96
N LEU A 92 -19.40 -38.29 3.70
CA LEU A 92 -18.49 -39.38 3.34
C LEU A 92 -17.06 -39.03 3.76
N LYS A 93 -16.59 -37.85 3.40
CA LYS A 93 -15.22 -37.39 3.70
C LYS A 93 -15.02 -37.17 5.21
N THR A 94 -16.01 -36.63 5.91
CA THR A 94 -16.00 -36.51 7.38
C THR A 94 -15.83 -37.89 8.04
N SER A 95 -16.55 -38.91 7.57
CA SER A 95 -16.41 -40.25 8.08
C SER A 95 -15.05 -40.89 7.78
N VAL A 96 -14.51 -40.69 6.57
CA VAL A 96 -13.19 -41.19 6.16
C VAL A 96 -12.07 -40.56 6.98
N MET A 97 -12.21 -39.28 7.37
CA MET A 97 -11.22 -38.50 8.13
C MET A 97 -11.43 -38.59 9.64
N ASP A 98 -12.37 -39.39 10.11
CA ASP A 98 -12.58 -39.59 11.55
C ASP A 98 -11.31 -40.19 12.20
N PRO A 99 -10.76 -39.58 13.27
CA PRO A 99 -9.54 -40.05 13.89
C PRO A 99 -9.59 -41.47 14.40
N ASN A 100 -10.77 -41.95 14.81
CA ASN A 100 -10.94 -43.37 15.26
C ASN A 100 -10.92 -44.29 14.06
N MET A 101 -11.58 -43.92 12.97
CA MET A 101 -11.53 -44.68 11.72
C MET A 101 -10.10 -44.78 11.17
N MET A 102 -9.33 -43.67 11.24
CA MET A 102 -7.94 -43.65 10.80
C MET A 102 -7.03 -44.57 11.62
N LYS A 103 -7.31 -44.71 12.92
CA LYS A 103 -6.55 -45.62 13.80
C LYS A 103 -6.88 -47.12 13.54
N ILE A 104 -8.15 -47.39 13.23
CA ILE A 104 -8.63 -48.77 13.03
C ILE A 104 -8.31 -49.26 11.62
N ILE A 105 -8.47 -48.39 10.63
CA ILE A 105 -8.27 -48.71 9.21
C ILE A 105 -7.24 -47.69 8.64
N PRO A 106 -5.94 -47.99 8.66
CA PRO A 106 -4.90 -47.08 8.17
C PRO A 106 -4.98 -46.79 6.67
N ASP A 107 -5.44 -47.73 5.88
CA ASP A 107 -5.56 -47.61 4.43
C ASP A 107 -6.77 -46.73 4.04
N GLU A 108 -6.52 -45.65 3.27
CA GLU A 108 -7.55 -44.67 2.90
C GLU A 108 -8.63 -45.28 2.00
N LYS A 109 -8.26 -46.19 1.07
CA LYS A 109 -9.21 -46.84 0.18
C LYS A 109 -10.20 -47.73 0.96
N GLN A 110 -9.68 -48.45 1.95
CA GLN A 110 -10.52 -49.29 2.83
C GLN A 110 -11.43 -48.42 3.70
N ARG A 111 -10.92 -47.32 4.24
CA ARG A 111 -11.74 -46.33 4.98
C ARG A 111 -12.86 -45.79 4.12
N LEU A 112 -12.56 -45.41 2.86
CA LEU A 112 -13.56 -44.89 1.93
C LEU A 112 -14.68 -45.92 1.68
N MET A 113 -14.30 -47.17 1.43
CA MET A 113 -15.27 -48.26 1.26
C MET A 113 -16.12 -48.48 2.51
N ALA A 114 -15.51 -48.58 3.68
CA ALA A 114 -16.20 -48.79 4.95
C ALA A 114 -17.16 -47.63 5.27
N SER A 115 -16.69 -46.36 5.11
CA SER A 115 -17.53 -45.19 5.32
C SER A 115 -18.70 -45.11 4.35
N TYR A 116 -18.47 -45.39 3.06
CA TYR A 116 -19.54 -45.44 2.07
C TYR A 116 -20.58 -46.50 2.40
N CYS A 117 -20.16 -47.75 2.75
CA CYS A 117 -21.06 -48.80 3.17
C CYS A 117 -21.88 -48.42 4.41
N SER A 118 -21.22 -47.83 5.42
CA SER A 118 -21.88 -47.36 6.64
C SER A 118 -22.95 -46.29 6.36
N LEU A 119 -22.62 -45.29 5.55
CA LEU A 119 -23.60 -44.27 5.15
C LEU A 119 -24.74 -44.80 4.33
N LYS A 120 -24.46 -45.78 3.45
CA LYS A 120 -25.49 -46.42 2.60
C LYS A 120 -26.47 -47.24 3.41
N VAL A 121 -26.06 -47.87 4.51
CA VAL A 121 -26.98 -48.60 5.41
C VAL A 121 -27.99 -47.64 6.02
N ASN A 122 -27.56 -46.43 6.36
CA ASN A 122 -28.39 -45.39 7.00
C ASN A 122 -29.22 -44.59 5.98
N SER A 123 -28.80 -44.56 4.70
CA SER A 123 -29.48 -43.84 3.64
C SER A 123 -29.50 -44.66 2.36
N LYS A 124 -30.68 -45.21 2.04
CA LYS A 124 -30.88 -46.03 0.85
C LYS A 124 -30.65 -45.26 -0.46
N ASP A 125 -30.82 -43.96 -0.41
CA ASP A 125 -30.69 -43.06 -1.57
C ASP A 125 -29.23 -42.69 -1.87
N LEU A 126 -28.28 -43.06 -1.02
CA LEU A 126 -26.86 -42.81 -1.26
C LEU A 126 -26.36 -43.75 -2.37
N THR A 127 -25.98 -43.15 -3.47
CA THR A 127 -25.36 -43.83 -4.62
C THR A 127 -23.97 -43.24 -4.88
N LYS A 128 -23.14 -44.01 -5.61
CA LYS A 128 -21.86 -43.47 -6.11
C LYS A 128 -22.07 -42.18 -6.93
N GLN A 129 -23.12 -42.20 -7.78
CA GLN A 129 -23.42 -41.04 -8.63
C GLN A 129 -23.74 -39.82 -7.78
N ARG A 130 -24.59 -39.95 -6.75
CA ARG A 130 -24.90 -38.84 -5.84
C ARG A 130 -23.65 -38.23 -5.19
N ILE A 131 -22.66 -39.05 -4.80
CA ILE A 131 -21.39 -38.56 -4.26
C ILE A 131 -20.62 -37.76 -5.32
N LEU A 132 -20.55 -38.28 -6.56
CA LEU A 132 -19.85 -37.57 -7.65
C LEU A 132 -20.55 -36.24 -8.00
N ASP A 133 -21.88 -36.28 -8.12
CA ASP A 133 -22.69 -35.07 -8.41
C ASP A 133 -22.52 -34.02 -7.32
N SER A 134 -22.41 -34.41 -6.05
CA SER A 134 -22.16 -33.48 -4.96
C SER A 134 -20.75 -32.85 -5.03
N ILE A 135 -19.75 -33.62 -5.45
CA ILE A 135 -18.40 -33.08 -5.68
C ILE A 135 -18.44 -32.01 -6.80
N ASP A 136 -19.09 -32.34 -7.92
CA ASP A 136 -19.23 -31.43 -9.04
C ASP A 136 -20.00 -30.14 -8.64
N HIS A 137 -21.02 -30.28 -7.81
CA HIS A 137 -21.75 -29.15 -7.23
C HIS A 137 -20.83 -28.26 -6.41
N TYR A 138 -20.02 -28.78 -5.48
CA TYR A 138 -19.09 -28.00 -4.67
C TYR A 138 -17.98 -27.35 -5.51
N ILE A 139 -17.48 -28.04 -6.53
CA ILE A 139 -16.52 -27.48 -7.49
C ILE A 139 -17.16 -26.30 -8.23
N SER A 140 -18.39 -26.43 -8.67
CA SER A 140 -19.13 -25.36 -9.36
C SER A 140 -19.28 -24.12 -8.47
N ILE A 141 -19.62 -24.30 -7.18
CA ILE A 141 -19.71 -23.21 -6.19
C ILE A 141 -18.35 -22.50 -6.04
N LEU A 142 -17.28 -23.28 -5.88
CA LEU A 142 -15.92 -22.71 -5.73
C LEU A 142 -15.49 -21.92 -6.96
N ASN A 143 -15.75 -22.44 -8.16
CA ASN A 143 -15.45 -21.75 -9.42
C ASN A 143 -16.22 -20.44 -9.54
N LYS A 144 -17.51 -20.44 -9.21
CA LYS A 144 -18.32 -19.22 -9.21
C LYS A 144 -17.75 -18.15 -8.25
N TRP A 145 -17.38 -18.54 -7.04
CA TRP A 145 -16.78 -17.61 -6.10
C TRP A 145 -15.42 -17.10 -6.57
N GLN A 146 -14.63 -17.95 -7.23
CA GLN A 146 -13.37 -17.52 -7.84
C GLN A 146 -13.60 -16.45 -8.92
N GLU A 147 -14.59 -16.67 -9.80
CA GLU A 147 -14.94 -15.71 -10.85
C GLU A 147 -15.42 -14.38 -10.27
N GLU A 148 -16.29 -14.42 -9.26
CA GLU A 148 -16.76 -13.24 -8.54
C GLU A 148 -15.59 -12.45 -7.91
N ALA A 149 -14.68 -13.14 -7.24
CA ALA A 149 -13.51 -12.54 -6.62
C ALA A 149 -12.57 -11.91 -7.67
N ILE A 150 -12.34 -12.59 -8.79
CA ILE A 150 -11.53 -12.07 -9.90
C ILE A 150 -12.17 -10.81 -10.49
N ALA A 151 -13.50 -10.78 -10.66
CA ALA A 151 -14.20 -9.60 -11.16
C ALA A 151 -14.02 -8.39 -10.24
N VAL A 152 -14.14 -8.58 -8.93
CA VAL A 152 -13.88 -7.53 -7.94
C VAL A 152 -12.43 -7.03 -8.01
N LEU A 153 -11.47 -7.95 -8.06
CA LEU A 153 -10.04 -7.60 -8.17
C LEU A 153 -9.73 -6.83 -9.44
N ASN A 154 -10.33 -7.18 -10.56
CA ASN A 154 -10.15 -6.45 -11.83
C ASN A 154 -10.72 -5.03 -11.75
N THR A 155 -11.86 -4.86 -11.09
CA THR A 155 -12.42 -3.53 -10.82
C THR A 155 -11.49 -2.66 -9.99
N GLU A 156 -10.92 -3.22 -8.91
CA GLU A 156 -9.95 -2.49 -8.08
C GLU A 156 -8.64 -2.18 -8.83
N ARG A 157 -8.16 -3.09 -9.68
CA ARG A 157 -7.01 -2.83 -10.56
C ARG A 157 -7.27 -1.68 -11.54
N GLY A 158 -8.50 -1.60 -12.07
CA GLY A 158 -8.93 -0.47 -12.89
C GLY A 158 -8.79 0.86 -12.14
N LYS A 159 -9.34 0.95 -10.92
CA LYS A 159 -9.21 2.15 -10.08
C LYS A 159 -7.76 2.53 -9.78
N VAL A 160 -6.88 1.54 -9.60
CA VAL A 160 -5.44 1.81 -9.40
C VAL A 160 -4.83 2.39 -10.68
N SER A 161 -5.21 1.89 -11.85
CA SER A 161 -4.76 2.44 -13.14
C SER A 161 -5.19 3.88 -13.32
N ASP A 162 -6.46 4.20 -13.04
CA ASP A 162 -7.00 5.56 -13.15
C ASP A 162 -6.26 6.54 -12.23
N LYS A 163 -6.00 6.13 -10.98
CA LYS A 163 -5.22 6.93 -10.03
C LYS A 163 -3.78 7.17 -10.49
N LYS A 164 -3.14 6.19 -11.13
CA LYS A 164 -1.81 6.38 -11.71
C LYS A 164 -1.83 7.42 -12.81
N GLN A 165 -2.80 7.37 -13.71
CA GLN A 165 -2.95 8.38 -14.77
C GLN A 165 -3.20 9.79 -14.19
N GLU A 166 -3.99 9.89 -13.12
CA GLU A 166 -4.20 11.17 -12.44
C GLU A 166 -2.91 11.72 -11.83
N ILE A 167 -2.11 10.85 -11.18
CA ILE A 167 -0.80 11.24 -10.65
C ILE A 167 0.11 11.76 -11.75
N ASP A 168 0.14 11.13 -12.91
CA ASP A 168 1.01 11.55 -14.01
C ASP A 168 0.56 12.91 -14.57
N LYS A 169 -0.74 13.15 -14.72
CA LYS A 169 -1.26 14.48 -15.08
C LYS A 169 -0.90 15.57 -14.07
N LEU A 170 -1.01 15.26 -12.79
CA LEU A 170 -0.62 16.22 -11.75
C LEU A 170 0.87 16.53 -11.77
N ARG A 171 1.72 15.55 -12.07
CA ARG A 171 3.17 15.77 -12.26
C ARG A 171 3.46 16.69 -13.43
N GLU A 172 2.79 16.50 -14.55
CA GLU A 172 2.92 17.40 -15.70
C GLU A 172 2.50 18.84 -15.36
N GLN A 173 1.40 19.01 -14.63
CA GLN A 173 0.96 20.33 -14.16
C GLN A 173 1.99 20.98 -13.21
N MET A 174 2.61 20.20 -12.31
CA MET A 174 3.66 20.69 -11.44
C MET A 174 4.85 21.24 -12.23
N VAL A 175 5.28 20.61 -13.32
CA VAL A 175 6.35 21.11 -14.17
C VAL A 175 5.97 22.45 -14.81
N VAL A 176 4.74 22.58 -15.30
CA VAL A 176 4.27 23.85 -15.90
C VAL A 176 4.25 24.98 -14.85
N ILE A 177 3.76 24.69 -13.65
CA ILE A 177 3.72 25.66 -12.54
C ILE A 177 5.15 26.06 -12.14
N GLN A 178 6.08 25.12 -12.04
CA GLN A 178 7.48 25.42 -11.70
C GLN A 178 8.11 26.34 -12.73
N ASN A 179 7.92 26.08 -14.02
CA ASN A 179 8.42 26.94 -15.09
C ASN A 179 7.86 28.37 -14.98
N LYS A 180 6.57 28.51 -14.62
CA LYS A 180 5.94 29.81 -14.42
C LYS A 180 6.49 30.57 -13.22
N ILE A 181 6.77 29.85 -12.14
CA ILE A 181 7.43 30.44 -10.95
C ILE A 181 8.81 30.95 -11.32
N ASP A 182 9.59 30.19 -12.08
CA ASP A 182 10.94 30.60 -12.49
C ASP A 182 10.90 31.81 -13.42
N GLU A 183 9.92 31.92 -14.32
CA GLU A 183 9.69 33.10 -15.17
C GLU A 183 9.37 34.33 -14.32
N LEU A 184 8.40 34.21 -13.41
CA LEU A 184 8.03 35.32 -12.51
C LEU A 184 9.17 35.78 -11.61
N ASN A 185 9.99 34.87 -11.12
CA ASN A 185 11.18 35.24 -10.33
C ASN A 185 12.18 36.05 -11.16
N LYS A 186 12.39 35.71 -12.43
CA LYS A 186 13.23 36.52 -13.34
C LYS A 186 12.65 37.92 -13.56
N ASP A 187 11.34 38.02 -13.73
CA ASP A 187 10.68 39.31 -13.91
C ASP A 187 10.77 40.21 -12.66
N VAL A 188 10.62 39.58 -11.48
CA VAL A 188 10.81 40.30 -10.19
C VAL A 188 12.22 40.84 -10.10
N LEU A 189 13.25 40.03 -10.30
CA LEU A 189 14.65 40.47 -10.23
C LEU A 189 14.96 41.57 -11.25
N ALA A 190 14.45 41.48 -12.47
CA ALA A 190 14.63 42.50 -13.49
C ALA A 190 13.95 43.82 -13.10
N THR A 191 12.75 43.73 -12.49
CA THR A 191 12.02 44.92 -12.04
C THR A 191 12.70 45.58 -10.86
N GLU A 192 13.17 44.82 -9.86
CA GLU A 192 13.92 45.29 -8.72
C GLU A 192 15.21 46.00 -9.17
N SER A 193 15.96 45.41 -10.11
CA SER A 193 17.16 46.05 -10.70
C SER A 193 16.85 47.36 -11.34
N LYS A 194 15.77 47.48 -12.15
CA LYS A 194 15.34 48.76 -12.75
C LYS A 194 14.93 49.80 -11.69
N CYS A 195 14.20 49.38 -10.67
CA CYS A 195 13.81 50.29 -9.59
C CYS A 195 15.02 50.83 -8.85
N ASN A 196 16.00 50.00 -8.51
CA ASN A 196 17.23 50.39 -7.85
C ASN A 196 18.06 51.39 -8.72
N GLN A 197 18.16 51.11 -10.04
CA GLN A 197 18.84 52.03 -10.96
C GLN A 197 18.13 53.38 -11.04
N ASN A 198 16.82 53.40 -11.21
CA ASN A 198 16.04 54.64 -11.25
C ASN A 198 16.15 55.44 -9.95
N GLU A 199 16.18 54.78 -8.81
CA GLU A 199 16.38 55.43 -7.52
C GLU A 199 17.77 56.09 -7.43
N ALA A 200 18.82 55.40 -7.88
CA ALA A 200 20.18 55.92 -7.91
C ALA A 200 20.29 57.13 -8.86
N ASP A 201 19.72 57.02 -10.03
CA ASP A 201 19.71 58.10 -11.04
C ASP A 201 18.94 59.33 -10.52
N MET A 202 17.81 59.13 -9.85
CA MET A 202 17.04 60.20 -9.22
C MET A 202 17.84 60.88 -8.12
N LYS A 203 18.44 60.12 -7.20
CA LYS A 203 19.29 60.66 -6.12
C LYS A 203 20.45 61.49 -6.66
N THR A 204 21.11 61.00 -7.70
CA THR A 204 22.21 61.70 -8.36
C THR A 204 21.74 63.01 -9.00
N SER A 205 20.66 63.00 -9.73
CA SER A 205 20.09 64.16 -10.42
C SER A 205 19.59 65.22 -9.44
N VAL A 206 18.86 64.80 -8.40
CA VAL A 206 18.42 65.74 -7.34
C VAL A 206 19.62 66.33 -6.60
N GLY A 207 20.64 65.53 -6.24
CA GLY A 207 21.84 66.00 -5.61
C GLY A 207 22.55 67.05 -6.44
N PHE A 208 22.69 66.83 -7.74
CA PHE A 208 23.29 67.83 -8.65
C PHE A 208 22.50 69.16 -8.66
N LEU A 209 21.18 69.10 -8.78
CA LEU A 209 20.35 70.31 -8.76
C LEU A 209 20.40 71.08 -7.44
N VAL A 210 20.35 70.32 -6.31
CA VAL A 210 20.49 70.96 -4.96
C VAL A 210 21.82 71.68 -4.81
N ASN A 211 22.90 71.02 -5.23
CA ASN A 211 24.24 71.68 -5.16
C ASN A 211 24.27 72.92 -6.02
N LYS A 212 23.77 72.85 -7.25
CA LYS A 212 23.71 74.02 -8.14
C LYS A 212 22.88 75.17 -7.58
N LEU A 213 21.69 74.87 -7.05
CA LEU A 213 20.84 75.89 -6.40
C LEU A 213 21.51 76.51 -5.16
N THR A 214 22.24 75.70 -4.41
CA THR A 214 23.02 76.20 -3.23
C THR A 214 24.14 77.11 -3.65
N ASP A 215 24.90 76.78 -4.70
CA ASP A 215 25.94 77.62 -5.25
C ASP A 215 25.36 78.97 -5.78
N ASP A 216 24.24 78.92 -6.50
CA ASP A 216 23.56 80.12 -7.00
C ASP A 216 23.05 81.01 -5.83
N LYS A 217 22.46 80.36 -4.78
CA LYS A 217 22.08 81.10 -3.55
C LYS A 217 23.24 81.80 -2.91
N ASN A 218 24.37 81.12 -2.77
CA ASN A 218 25.59 81.70 -2.17
C ASN A 218 26.12 82.88 -3.00
N LYS A 219 26.16 82.78 -4.35
CA LYS A 219 26.52 83.85 -5.25
C LYS A 219 25.59 85.04 -5.12
N ILE A 220 24.30 84.86 -5.13
CA ILE A 220 23.29 85.89 -5.00
C ILE A 220 23.47 86.65 -3.64
N SER A 221 23.62 85.85 -2.57
CA SER A 221 23.82 86.38 -1.23
C SER A 221 25.08 87.21 -1.10
N THR A 222 26.09 86.93 -1.93
CA THR A 222 27.35 87.71 -1.93
C THR A 222 27.26 88.97 -2.79
N ILE A 223 26.45 88.99 -3.83
CA ILE A 223 26.35 90.12 -4.80
C ILE A 223 25.28 91.14 -4.38
N LEU A 224 24.15 90.65 -3.82
CA LEU A 224 23.10 91.51 -3.32
C LEU A 224 23.32 91.79 -1.84
N THR A 225 24.10 92.83 -1.56
CA THR A 225 24.21 93.48 -0.25
C THR A 225 23.23 94.64 -0.19
N ASP A 226 22.32 94.57 0.80
CA ASP A 226 21.37 95.68 1.07
C ASP A 226 22.09 96.98 1.34
#